data_1288cdfee114750bc6fdfb4acfb900eb
#
_entry.id   1288cdfee114750bc6fdfb4acfb900eb
#
_cell.length_a   1.000
_cell.length_b   1.000
_cell.length_c   1.000
_cell.angle_alpha   90.00
_cell.angle_beta   90.00
_cell.angle_gamma   90.00
#
_symmetry.space_group_name_H-M   'P 1'
#
loop_
_entity.id
_entity.type
_entity.pdbx_description
1 polymer ?
#
loop_
_entity_poly.entity_id
_entity_poly.type
_entity_poly.pdbx_seq_one_letter_code
_entity_poly.pdbx_strand_id
1 'polypeptide(L)'
;MLNEGKAQGVEVPNDVFGESFKTFLMKEDMDMIISFKEVSANCVIYYIWHLQKKLSDARLTERFAFINPALVSKAGMGETTKENRSRLIANHLMHAKRADYIFIPYNPDFHWVLVALDMRTMIAYYLDPMQKQPCDDLKEIVNMALRIHPPKKQRSSKREPTWVKVVMPSFQSSKSCRSHFDDSHKFSSHDK
;
A
#
# COMPACT_ATOMS: atom_id res chain seq x y z
N MET A 1 -17.02 2.39 17.99
CA MET A 1 -15.79 2.38 18.82
C MET A 1 -15.38 0.93 19.03
N LEU A 2 -14.14 0.57 18.74
CA LEU A 2 -13.60 -0.73 19.08
C LEU A 2 -13.40 -0.76 20.61
N ASN A 3 -14.03 -1.72 21.28
CA ASN A 3 -13.82 -1.93 22.73
C ASN A 3 -12.38 -2.39 22.98
N GLU A 4 -11.81 -2.04 24.15
CA GLU A 4 -10.47 -2.46 24.54
C GLU A 4 -10.29 -3.97 24.38
N GLY A 5 -9.22 -4.37 23.67
CA GLY A 5 -8.86 -5.78 23.45
C GLY A 5 -9.65 -6.54 22.38
N LYS A 6 -10.60 -5.93 21.65
CA LYS A 6 -11.30 -6.61 20.56
C LYS A 6 -10.67 -6.29 19.21
N ALA A 7 -10.12 -7.32 18.57
CA ALA A 7 -9.73 -7.27 17.17
C ALA A 7 -10.96 -7.25 16.27
N GLN A 8 -10.99 -6.37 15.28
CA GLN A 8 -11.99 -6.40 14.21
C GLN A 8 -11.48 -7.35 13.12
N GLY A 9 -12.07 -8.55 13.04
CA GLY A 9 -11.80 -9.48 11.95
C GLY A 9 -12.36 -8.94 10.63
N VAL A 10 -11.54 -8.99 9.59
CA VAL A 10 -11.93 -8.63 8.22
C VAL A 10 -11.60 -9.81 7.32
N GLU A 11 -12.58 -10.29 6.59
CA GLU A 11 -12.39 -11.27 5.55
C GLU A 11 -12.12 -10.56 4.22
N VAL A 12 -10.92 -10.74 3.70
CA VAL A 12 -10.49 -10.17 2.42
C VAL A 12 -10.78 -11.22 1.34
N PRO A 13 -11.69 -10.92 0.40
CA PRO A 13 -12.03 -11.87 -0.64
C PRO A 13 -10.92 -11.99 -1.70
N ASN A 14 -10.98 -13.05 -2.49
CA ASN A 14 -9.96 -13.39 -3.48
C ASN A 14 -9.81 -12.38 -4.63
N ASP A 15 -10.83 -11.57 -4.89
CA ASP A 15 -10.82 -10.55 -5.95
C ASP A 15 -9.93 -9.34 -5.63
N VAL A 16 -9.47 -9.21 -4.37
CA VAL A 16 -8.58 -8.12 -3.94
C VAL A 16 -7.12 -8.45 -4.25
N PHE A 17 -6.64 -9.61 -3.81
CA PHE A 17 -5.22 -10.00 -3.92
C PHE A 17 -5.00 -11.36 -4.61
N GLY A 18 -6.02 -11.95 -5.21
CA GLY A 18 -5.95 -13.24 -5.89
C GLY A 18 -6.17 -14.45 -4.97
N GLU A 19 -6.22 -14.24 -3.66
CA GLU A 19 -6.53 -15.27 -2.65
C GLU A 19 -7.37 -14.66 -1.52
N SER A 20 -8.22 -15.49 -0.90
CA SER A 20 -9.00 -15.04 0.26
C SER A 20 -8.26 -15.35 1.55
N PHE A 21 -8.29 -14.42 2.50
CA PHE A 21 -7.70 -14.60 3.83
C PHE A 21 -8.38 -13.71 4.86
N LYS A 22 -8.13 -14.01 6.14
CA LYS A 22 -8.58 -13.16 7.24
C LYS A 22 -7.44 -12.29 7.74
N THR A 23 -7.74 -11.03 7.97
CA THR A 23 -6.86 -10.10 8.65
C THR A 23 -7.59 -9.46 9.82
N PHE A 24 -6.85 -8.82 10.71
CA PHE A 24 -7.41 -8.22 11.90
C PHE A 24 -6.93 -6.78 12.03
N LEU A 25 -7.86 -5.88 12.32
CA LEU A 25 -7.56 -4.53 12.76
C LEU A 25 -7.64 -4.49 14.28
N MET A 26 -6.56 -4.08 14.90
CA MET A 26 -6.46 -3.90 16.33
C MET A 26 -6.79 -2.44 16.70
N LYS A 27 -7.14 -2.18 17.95
CA LYS A 27 -7.30 -0.80 18.44
C LYS A 27 -6.02 0.00 18.27
N GLU A 28 -4.90 -0.64 18.52
CA GLU A 28 -3.55 -0.05 18.39
C GLU A 28 -3.27 0.44 16.95
N ASP A 29 -3.75 -0.28 15.93
CA ASP A 29 -3.67 0.14 14.52
C ASP A 29 -4.39 1.48 14.29
N MET A 30 -5.59 1.62 14.87
CA MET A 30 -6.37 2.85 14.78
C MET A 30 -5.73 4.00 15.56
N ASP A 31 -5.22 3.71 16.75
CA ASP A 31 -4.52 4.69 17.60
C ASP A 31 -3.26 5.21 16.91
N MET A 32 -2.54 4.35 16.18
CA MET A 32 -1.37 4.76 15.40
C MET A 32 -1.76 5.70 14.26
N ILE A 33 -2.86 5.42 13.53
CA ILE A 33 -3.35 6.30 12.45
C ILE A 33 -3.76 7.66 13.03
N ILE A 34 -4.55 7.67 14.11
CA ILE A 34 -5.05 8.92 14.74
C ILE A 34 -3.89 9.75 15.29
N SER A 35 -2.86 9.09 15.83
CA SER A 35 -1.68 9.74 16.38
C SER A 35 -0.62 10.13 15.33
N PHE A 36 -0.90 9.94 14.04
CA PHE A 36 0.04 10.17 12.94
C PHE A 36 1.38 9.43 13.11
N LYS A 37 1.32 8.21 13.64
CA LYS A 37 2.46 7.30 13.78
C LYS A 37 2.54 6.36 12.58
N GLU A 38 3.24 5.26 12.75
CA GLU A 38 3.37 4.23 11.72
C GLU A 38 2.02 3.57 11.39
N VAL A 39 1.80 3.30 10.11
CA VAL A 39 0.62 2.58 9.63
C VAL A 39 0.99 1.12 9.43
N SER A 40 0.26 0.19 10.02
CA SER A 40 0.49 -1.23 9.86
C SER A 40 0.10 -1.74 8.46
N ALA A 41 0.67 -2.88 8.05
CA ALA A 41 0.28 -3.52 6.80
C ALA A 41 -1.22 -3.88 6.78
N ASN A 42 -1.80 -4.24 7.91
CA ASN A 42 -3.23 -4.55 8.02
C ASN A 42 -4.11 -3.34 7.71
N CYS A 43 -3.71 -2.14 8.13
CA CYS A 43 -4.41 -0.91 7.77
C CYS A 43 -4.37 -0.65 6.27
N VAL A 44 -3.22 -0.87 5.62
CA VAL A 44 -3.07 -0.71 4.17
C VAL A 44 -3.92 -1.76 3.44
N ILE A 45 -3.92 -3.02 3.88
CA ILE A 45 -4.77 -4.09 3.34
C ILE A 45 -6.26 -3.72 3.43
N TYR A 46 -6.69 -3.24 4.60
CA TYR A 46 -8.07 -2.81 4.81
C TYR A 46 -8.47 -1.66 3.89
N TYR A 47 -7.59 -0.68 3.72
CA TYR A 47 -7.81 0.43 2.79
C TYR A 47 -7.93 -0.05 1.35
N ILE A 48 -7.06 -0.95 0.90
CA ILE A 48 -7.11 -1.53 -0.45
C ILE A 48 -8.41 -2.32 -0.66
N TRP A 49 -8.84 -3.11 0.32
CA TRP A 49 -10.12 -3.82 0.26
C TRP A 49 -11.30 -2.83 0.07
N HIS A 50 -11.29 -1.71 0.81
CA HIS A 50 -12.30 -0.68 0.64
C HIS A 50 -12.22 -0.02 -0.76
N LEU A 51 -11.02 0.21 -1.26
CA LEU A 51 -10.78 0.74 -2.60
C LEU A 51 -11.32 -0.22 -3.68
N GLN A 52 -11.09 -1.51 -3.53
CA GLN A 52 -11.59 -2.54 -4.43
C GLN A 52 -13.12 -2.51 -4.54
N LYS A 53 -13.82 -2.31 -3.42
CA LYS A 53 -15.29 -2.12 -3.44
C LYS A 53 -15.69 -0.91 -4.28
N LYS A 54 -15.00 0.22 -4.14
CA LYS A 54 -15.25 1.42 -4.95
C LYS A 54 -14.97 1.18 -6.43
N LEU A 55 -13.92 0.44 -6.76
CA LEU A 55 -13.61 0.06 -8.14
C LEU A 55 -14.67 -0.88 -8.72
N SER A 56 -15.21 -1.79 -7.90
CA SER A 56 -16.30 -2.68 -8.30
C SER A 56 -17.56 -1.89 -8.63
N ASP A 57 -17.95 -0.94 -7.78
CA ASP A 57 -19.11 -0.07 -8.02
C ASP A 57 -18.95 0.73 -9.31
N ALA A 58 -17.71 1.15 -9.62
CA ALA A 58 -17.36 1.88 -10.84
C ALA A 58 -17.13 0.98 -12.08
N ARG A 59 -17.20 -0.36 -11.94
CA ARG A 59 -16.87 -1.36 -12.98
C ARG A 59 -15.45 -1.23 -13.54
N LEU A 60 -14.49 -0.90 -12.68
CA LEU A 60 -13.10 -0.66 -13.04
C LEU A 60 -12.12 -1.72 -12.49
N THR A 61 -12.60 -2.76 -11.81
CA THR A 61 -11.79 -3.78 -11.15
C THR A 61 -10.80 -4.47 -12.09
N GLU A 62 -11.18 -4.69 -13.34
CA GLU A 62 -10.30 -5.35 -14.32
C GLU A 62 -9.11 -4.48 -14.76
N ARG A 63 -9.15 -3.16 -14.53
CA ARG A 63 -8.10 -2.23 -14.94
C ARG A 63 -7.00 -2.05 -13.91
N PHE A 64 -7.29 -2.37 -12.66
CA PHE A 64 -6.40 -2.15 -11.53
C PHE A 64 -6.19 -3.43 -10.75
N ALA A 65 -4.96 -3.68 -10.31
CA ALA A 65 -4.66 -4.77 -9.41
C ALA A 65 -3.73 -4.29 -8.29
N PHE A 66 -3.81 -4.94 -7.15
CA PHE A 66 -3.05 -4.58 -5.95
C PHE A 66 -2.23 -5.76 -5.48
N ILE A 67 -0.97 -5.53 -5.17
CA ILE A 67 -0.11 -6.50 -4.51
C ILE A 67 -0.32 -6.41 -3.00
N ASN A 68 -0.45 -7.55 -2.34
CA ASN A 68 -0.58 -7.60 -0.88
C ASN A 68 0.72 -7.08 -0.22
N PRO A 69 0.66 -5.95 0.49
CA PRO A 69 1.85 -5.32 1.07
C PRO A 69 2.51 -6.18 2.15
N ALA A 70 1.75 -7.01 2.87
CA ALA A 70 2.29 -7.88 3.90
C ALA A 70 3.18 -9.00 3.33
N LEU A 71 3.04 -9.34 2.05
CA LEU A 71 3.79 -10.43 1.42
C LEU A 71 5.04 -9.96 0.69
N VAL A 72 5.19 -8.66 0.43
CA VAL A 72 6.29 -8.15 -0.42
C VAL A 72 7.17 -7.10 0.25
N SER A 73 6.68 -6.43 1.29
CA SER A 73 7.44 -5.42 2.03
C SER A 73 8.67 -6.00 2.70
N LYS A 74 9.75 -5.22 2.80
CA LYS A 74 10.96 -5.62 3.53
C LYS A 74 10.75 -5.59 5.04
N ALA A 75 10.08 -4.56 5.53
CA ALA A 75 9.78 -4.42 6.95
C ALA A 75 8.75 -5.46 7.40
N GLY A 76 9.05 -6.18 8.49
CA GLY A 76 8.14 -7.13 9.12
C GLY A 76 8.06 -8.53 8.47
N MET A 77 8.82 -8.81 7.41
CA MET A 77 8.74 -10.07 6.66
C MET A 77 9.65 -11.20 7.15
N GLY A 78 10.42 -11.01 8.23
CA GLY A 78 11.38 -12.02 8.67
C GLY A 78 12.39 -12.38 7.57
N GLU A 79 12.67 -13.67 7.38
CA GLU A 79 13.69 -14.19 6.45
C GLU A 79 13.17 -14.42 5.01
N THR A 80 12.06 -13.81 4.60
CA THR A 80 11.53 -14.03 3.24
C THR A 80 12.49 -13.49 2.18
N THR A 81 12.97 -14.36 1.29
CA THR A 81 13.94 -14.01 0.26
C THR A 81 13.36 -13.12 -0.84
N LYS A 82 14.22 -12.40 -1.57
CA LYS A 82 13.82 -11.60 -2.74
C LYS A 82 13.16 -12.46 -3.81
N GLU A 83 13.66 -13.68 -4.01
CA GLU A 83 13.11 -14.66 -4.95
C GLU A 83 11.67 -15.02 -4.62
N ASN A 84 11.37 -15.29 -3.36
CA ASN A 84 10.02 -15.62 -2.93
C ASN A 84 9.09 -14.44 -3.09
N ARG A 85 9.49 -13.23 -2.69
CA ARG A 85 8.70 -12.01 -2.90
C ARG A 85 8.45 -11.73 -4.38
N SER A 86 9.46 -11.92 -5.23
CA SER A 86 9.34 -11.77 -6.67
C SER A 86 8.37 -12.77 -7.28
N ARG A 87 8.37 -14.04 -6.83
CA ARG A 87 7.41 -15.06 -7.26
C ARG A 87 5.97 -14.71 -6.86
N LEU A 88 5.77 -14.16 -5.67
CA LEU A 88 4.45 -13.70 -5.23
C LEU A 88 3.92 -12.60 -6.15
N ILE A 89 4.74 -11.60 -6.47
CA ILE A 89 4.39 -10.56 -7.44
C ILE A 89 4.10 -11.20 -8.82
N ALA A 90 4.97 -12.08 -9.32
CA ALA A 90 4.81 -12.73 -10.63
C ALA A 90 3.52 -13.55 -10.71
N ASN A 91 3.19 -14.31 -9.67
CA ASN A 91 1.95 -15.07 -9.58
C ASN A 91 0.73 -14.14 -9.67
N HIS A 92 0.78 -13.01 -8.99
CA HIS A 92 -0.30 -12.04 -9.05
C HIS A 92 -0.42 -11.42 -10.46
N LEU A 93 0.70 -11.05 -11.10
CA LEU A 93 0.73 -10.57 -12.49
C LEU A 93 0.12 -11.59 -13.47
N MET A 94 0.34 -12.89 -13.23
CA MET A 94 -0.24 -13.96 -14.04
C MET A 94 -1.78 -13.97 -14.00
N HIS A 95 -2.37 -13.63 -12.87
CA HIS A 95 -3.83 -13.57 -12.71
C HIS A 95 -4.42 -12.22 -13.14
N ALA A 96 -3.67 -11.13 -12.97
CA ALA A 96 -4.09 -9.77 -13.31
C ALA A 96 -3.88 -9.40 -14.80
N LYS A 97 -4.14 -10.33 -15.72
CA LYS A 97 -3.83 -10.21 -17.18
C LYS A 97 -4.48 -9.02 -17.87
N ARG A 98 -5.58 -8.51 -17.33
CA ARG A 98 -6.33 -7.38 -17.90
C ARG A 98 -5.98 -6.06 -17.28
N ALA A 99 -5.25 -6.05 -16.16
CA ALA A 99 -4.89 -4.84 -15.48
C ALA A 99 -4.00 -3.94 -16.35
N ASP A 100 -4.36 -2.67 -16.40
CA ASP A 100 -3.53 -1.63 -16.99
C ASP A 100 -2.47 -1.16 -15.99
N TYR A 101 -2.82 -1.12 -14.71
CA TYR A 101 -1.96 -0.68 -13.61
C TYR A 101 -1.91 -1.70 -12.49
N ILE A 102 -0.70 -1.94 -12.00
CA ILE A 102 -0.45 -2.76 -10.80
C ILE A 102 0.08 -1.84 -9.71
N PHE A 103 -0.61 -1.81 -8.58
CA PHE A 103 -0.19 -1.05 -7.41
C PHE A 103 0.54 -1.95 -6.42
N ILE A 104 1.73 -1.53 -6.03
CA ILE A 104 2.62 -2.26 -5.12
C ILE A 104 2.91 -1.34 -3.93
N PRO A 105 2.10 -1.35 -2.88
CA PRO A 105 2.48 -0.71 -1.62
C PRO A 105 3.65 -1.48 -1.02
N TYR A 106 4.67 -0.75 -0.61
CA TYR A 106 5.90 -1.35 -0.13
C TYR A 106 6.45 -0.57 1.07
N ASN A 107 6.90 -1.28 2.09
CA ASN A 107 7.56 -0.68 3.24
C ASN A 107 9.04 -1.11 3.24
N PRO A 108 9.97 -0.22 2.83
CA PRO A 108 11.39 -0.52 2.83
C PRO A 108 11.98 -0.50 4.24
N ASP A 109 11.54 0.47 5.07
CA ASP A 109 12.11 0.72 6.40
C ASP A 109 11.23 1.75 7.13
N PHE A 110 10.23 1.28 7.85
CA PHE A 110 9.32 2.07 8.69
C PHE A 110 8.56 3.22 7.99
N HIS A 111 8.49 3.27 6.68
CA HIS A 111 7.61 4.16 5.95
C HIS A 111 7.05 3.51 4.68
N TRP A 112 5.87 3.93 4.28
CA TRP A 112 5.20 3.37 3.11
C TRP A 112 5.51 4.18 1.86
N VAL A 113 5.80 3.44 0.80
CA VAL A 113 5.93 3.95 -0.57
C VAL A 113 4.96 3.20 -1.47
N LEU A 114 4.64 3.76 -2.62
CA LEU A 114 3.77 3.13 -3.60
C LEU A 114 4.46 3.08 -4.97
N VAL A 115 4.44 1.93 -5.60
CA VAL A 115 4.75 1.81 -7.02
C VAL A 115 3.45 1.64 -7.78
N ALA A 116 3.22 2.48 -8.78
CA ALA A 116 2.17 2.28 -9.78
C ALA A 116 2.85 1.85 -11.10
N LEU A 117 2.78 0.56 -11.40
CA LEU A 117 3.38 -0.02 -12.58
C LEU A 117 2.38 0.02 -13.74
N ASP A 118 2.64 0.83 -14.77
CA ASP A 118 1.89 0.82 -16.02
C ASP A 118 2.36 -0.37 -16.89
N MET A 119 1.48 -1.35 -17.03
CA MET A 119 1.76 -2.59 -17.76
C MET A 119 1.84 -2.43 -19.28
N ARG A 120 1.36 -1.31 -19.82
CA ARG A 120 1.37 -1.04 -21.27
C ARG A 120 2.64 -0.33 -21.70
N THR A 121 3.08 0.65 -20.91
CA THR A 121 4.25 1.49 -21.21
C THR A 121 5.53 1.00 -20.54
N MET A 122 5.42 0.08 -19.59
CA MET A 122 6.51 -0.37 -18.72
C MET A 122 7.18 0.79 -18.00
N ILE A 123 6.37 1.63 -17.40
CA ILE A 123 6.82 2.71 -16.52
C ILE A 123 6.40 2.35 -15.08
N ALA A 124 7.35 2.38 -14.17
CA ALA A 124 7.13 2.26 -12.73
C ALA A 124 7.15 3.67 -12.11
N TYR A 125 5.99 4.20 -11.83
CA TYR A 125 5.84 5.45 -11.10
C TYR A 125 6.08 5.19 -9.63
N TYR A 126 7.10 5.82 -9.08
CA TYR A 126 7.48 5.69 -7.68
C TYR A 126 7.03 6.91 -6.87
N LEU A 127 6.16 6.66 -5.91
CA LEU A 127 5.58 7.68 -5.03
C LEU A 127 6.12 7.45 -3.62
N ASP A 128 6.93 8.39 -3.15
CA ASP A 128 7.50 8.39 -1.81
C ASP A 128 7.25 9.74 -1.14
N PRO A 129 6.47 9.80 -0.04
CA PRO A 129 6.23 11.03 0.71
C PRO A 129 7.52 11.70 1.21
N MET A 130 8.55 10.90 1.48
CA MET A 130 9.87 11.40 1.91
C MET A 130 10.78 11.81 0.76
N GLN A 131 10.31 11.71 -0.48
CA GLN A 131 11.05 12.09 -1.70
C GLN A 131 12.40 11.38 -1.86
N LYS A 132 12.57 10.18 -1.30
CA LYS A 132 13.76 9.35 -1.50
C LYS A 132 13.74 8.70 -2.89
N GLN A 133 14.86 8.14 -3.30
CA GLN A 133 14.95 7.32 -4.52
C GLN A 133 14.43 5.90 -4.25
N PRO A 134 13.89 5.22 -5.27
CA PRO A 134 13.50 3.81 -5.15
C PRO A 134 14.67 2.96 -4.68
N CYS A 135 14.48 2.18 -3.60
CA CYS A 135 15.50 1.30 -3.08
C CYS A 135 15.77 0.12 -4.02
N ASP A 136 16.99 -0.38 -4.00
CA ASP A 136 17.42 -1.45 -4.92
C ASP A 136 16.64 -2.76 -4.66
N ASP A 137 16.31 -3.07 -3.41
CA ASP A 137 15.51 -4.24 -3.07
C ASP A 137 14.16 -4.24 -3.80
N LEU A 138 13.44 -3.12 -3.79
CA LEU A 138 12.16 -2.97 -4.49
C LEU A 138 12.32 -3.11 -6.01
N LYS A 139 13.34 -2.46 -6.57
CA LYS A 139 13.63 -2.57 -8.02
C LYS A 139 13.93 -4.02 -8.42
N GLU A 140 14.76 -4.70 -7.63
CA GLU A 140 15.14 -6.09 -7.91
C GLU A 140 13.93 -7.03 -7.88
N ILE A 141 13.09 -6.98 -6.83
CA ILE A 141 11.92 -7.87 -6.75
C ILE A 141 10.91 -7.62 -7.87
N VAL A 142 10.70 -6.36 -8.27
CA VAL A 142 9.82 -6.03 -9.40
C VAL A 142 10.41 -6.51 -10.72
N ASN A 143 11.70 -6.26 -10.97
CA ASN A 143 12.39 -6.70 -12.20
C ASN A 143 12.40 -8.22 -12.31
N MET A 144 12.67 -8.93 -11.21
CA MET A 144 12.63 -10.41 -11.19
C MET A 144 11.22 -10.92 -11.48
N ALA A 145 10.20 -10.32 -10.88
CA ALA A 145 8.81 -10.70 -11.13
C ALA A 145 8.41 -10.54 -12.60
N LEU A 146 8.80 -9.43 -13.22
CA LEU A 146 8.54 -9.16 -14.65
C LEU A 146 9.33 -10.08 -15.59
N ARG A 147 10.50 -10.58 -15.18
CA ARG A 147 11.25 -11.61 -15.93
C ARG A 147 10.56 -12.96 -15.83
N ILE A 148 10.01 -13.33 -14.66
CA ILE A 148 9.25 -14.57 -14.45
C ILE A 148 7.95 -14.54 -15.26
N HIS A 149 7.22 -13.44 -15.22
CA HIS A 149 5.95 -13.26 -15.91
C HIS A 149 5.90 -11.94 -16.69
N PRO A 150 6.39 -11.92 -17.95
CA PRO A 150 6.35 -10.73 -18.78
C PRO A 150 4.91 -10.31 -19.14
N PRO A 151 4.60 -9.00 -19.14
CA PRO A 151 3.28 -8.52 -19.49
C PRO A 151 2.94 -8.77 -20.97
N LYS A 152 1.75 -9.35 -21.21
CA LYS A 152 1.30 -9.67 -22.59
C LYS A 152 0.87 -8.45 -23.41
N LYS A 153 0.49 -7.34 -22.74
CA LYS A 153 0.00 -6.11 -23.38
C LYS A 153 1.09 -5.07 -23.64
N GLN A 154 2.33 -5.44 -23.44
CA GLN A 154 3.44 -4.53 -23.55
C GLN A 154 3.58 -3.94 -24.97
N ARG A 155 3.60 -2.62 -25.07
CA ARG A 155 3.92 -1.89 -26.32
C ARG A 155 5.43 -1.65 -26.51
N SER A 156 6.21 -1.93 -25.46
CA SER A 156 7.65 -1.71 -25.41
C SER A 156 8.40 -3.04 -25.48
N SER A 157 9.53 -3.07 -26.18
CA SER A 157 10.46 -4.22 -26.16
C SER A 157 11.30 -4.32 -24.88
N LYS A 158 11.12 -3.40 -23.95
CA LYS A 158 11.87 -3.34 -22.68
C LYS A 158 11.47 -4.48 -21.77
N ARG A 159 12.46 -5.20 -21.25
CA ARG A 159 12.25 -6.27 -20.25
C ARG A 159 12.13 -5.77 -18.81
N GLU A 160 12.56 -4.54 -18.55
CA GLU A 160 12.54 -3.90 -17.24
C GLU A 160 11.83 -2.55 -17.32
N PRO A 161 11.11 -2.14 -16.29
CA PRO A 161 10.39 -0.88 -16.29
C PRO A 161 11.36 0.30 -16.21
N THR A 162 10.96 1.41 -16.80
CA THR A 162 11.59 2.70 -16.53
C THR A 162 11.03 3.27 -15.24
N TRP A 163 11.89 3.51 -14.27
CA TRP A 163 11.49 4.08 -13.00
C TRP A 163 11.38 5.60 -13.09
N VAL A 164 10.22 6.13 -12.72
CA VAL A 164 9.93 7.56 -12.70
C VAL A 164 9.54 7.95 -11.30
N LYS A 165 10.34 8.79 -10.66
CA LYS A 165 10.00 9.38 -9.36
C LYS A 165 8.92 10.44 -9.55
N VAL A 166 7.81 10.27 -8.86
CA VAL A 166 6.72 11.26 -8.83
C VAL A 166 7.01 12.28 -7.73
N VAL A 167 7.03 13.55 -8.10
CA VAL A 167 7.16 14.63 -7.11
C VAL A 167 5.83 14.78 -6.40
N MET A 168 5.80 14.44 -5.11
CA MET A 168 4.63 14.63 -4.27
C MET A 168 4.61 16.07 -3.74
N PRO A 169 3.44 16.72 -3.67
CA PRO A 169 3.34 17.99 -2.94
C PRO A 169 3.84 17.78 -1.51
N SER A 170 4.76 18.63 -1.06
CA SER A 170 5.18 18.59 0.34
C SER A 170 3.97 18.86 1.23
N PHE A 171 3.58 17.88 2.03
CA PHE A 171 2.70 18.12 3.16
C PHE A 171 3.50 18.99 4.14
N GLN A 172 3.37 20.29 4.01
CA GLN A 172 3.74 21.16 5.10
C GLN A 172 2.76 20.82 6.23
N SER A 173 3.24 20.12 7.23
CA SER A 173 2.57 20.02 8.51
C SER A 173 2.36 21.46 8.97
N SER A 174 1.19 22.01 8.69
CA SER A 174 0.81 23.30 9.22
C SER A 174 0.76 23.11 10.74
N LYS A 175 1.72 23.68 11.45
CA LYS A 175 1.72 23.80 12.92
C LYS A 175 0.44 24.51 13.44
N SER A 176 -0.41 24.97 12.56
CA SER A 176 -1.69 25.64 12.81
C SER A 176 -2.82 24.76 13.30
N CYS A 177 -2.77 23.43 13.12
CA CYS A 177 -3.84 22.57 13.64
C CYS A 177 -3.69 22.17 15.12
N ARG A 178 -2.53 22.43 15.74
CA ARG A 178 -2.34 22.11 17.18
C ARG A 178 -2.89 23.17 18.14
N SER A 179 -3.15 24.39 17.69
CA SER A 179 -3.61 25.46 18.57
C SER A 179 -5.13 25.53 18.78
N HIS A 180 -5.92 24.77 18.04
CA HIS A 180 -7.39 24.80 18.17
C HIS A 180 -7.96 23.67 19.02
N PHE A 181 -7.14 22.71 19.45
CA PHE A 181 -7.65 21.59 20.29
C PHE A 181 -7.33 21.75 21.79
N ASP A 182 -6.42 22.67 22.15
CA ASP A 182 -6.00 22.85 23.55
C ASP A 182 -6.83 23.90 24.33
N ASP A 183 -7.67 24.70 23.66
CA ASP A 183 -8.42 25.78 24.31
C ASP A 183 -9.86 25.42 24.73
N SER A 184 -10.31 24.18 24.51
CA SER A 184 -11.71 23.79 24.85
C SER A 184 -11.88 23.02 26.17
N HIS A 185 -10.83 22.88 26.99
CA HIS A 185 -10.90 22.26 28.32
C HIS A 185 -10.50 23.14 29.48
N LYS A 186 -10.83 24.44 29.40
CA LYS A 186 -10.91 25.30 30.60
C LYS A 186 -12.35 25.72 30.83
N PHE A 187 -13.16 24.81 31.28
CA PHE A 187 -14.40 25.19 31.99
C PHE A 187 -14.14 25.10 33.46
N SER A 188 -13.90 26.23 34.03
CA SER A 188 -14.43 26.87 35.20
C SER A 188 -14.99 25.93 36.30
N SER A 189 -14.16 25.68 37.28
CA SER A 189 -14.61 25.44 38.61
C SER A 189 -14.66 26.79 39.37
N HIS A 190 -15.80 27.43 39.38
CA HIS A 190 -16.11 28.42 40.42
C HIS A 190 -17.61 28.42 40.68
N ASP A 191 -17.88 28.35 41.99
CA ASP A 191 -19.01 28.86 42.78
C ASP A 191 -20.13 27.92 43.15
N LYS A 192 -20.05 27.75 44.45
CA LYS A 192 -20.98 27.65 45.58
C LYS A 192 -21.37 26.24 46.02
#